data_8172d480bc6cd0061c1ad5dfc394353e
#
_entry.id   8172d480bc6cd0061c1ad5dfc394353e
#
_cell.length_a   1.000
_cell.length_b   1.000
_cell.length_c   1.000
_cell.angle_alpha   90.00
_cell.angle_beta   90.00
_cell.angle_gamma   90.00
#
_symmetry.space_group_name_H-M   'P 1'
#
loop_
_entity.id
_entity.type
_entity.pdbx_description
1 polymer ?
#
loop_
_entity_poly.entity_id
_entity_poly.type
_entity_poly.pdbx_seq_one_letter_code
_entity_poly.pdbx_strand_id
1 'polypeptide(L)'
;MTVNDPMADSPADDAAPSRRELAVARSLDPARARAEKRVQRFLDAALELMQTAPDREFTVQEVVEHSGQSLRSFYQYFAGKHELLLALFEESVRTTAEQLRKVVDNEDDPLERLHQFAVEYYRACRPVPPGRSARPNSAGAMAEFAQQLLTAHPKEASRAFAPVVSLLEEVLDQAAAAGVIRPGVHNQRIAGVLLQAIMFNAFADTISGSPVGPADDAADELWDLILHGIGADPAA
;
A
#
# COMPACT_ATOMS: atom_id res chain seq x y z
N MET A 1 -54.83 31.29 3.87
CA MET A 1 -53.50 31.13 4.50
C MET A 1 -53.10 29.70 4.28
N THR A 2 -52.38 29.48 3.21
CA THR A 2 -51.95 28.16 2.71
C THR A 2 -50.56 27.89 3.26
N VAL A 3 -50.44 26.83 4.07
CA VAL A 3 -49.18 26.33 4.61
C VAL A 3 -48.55 25.47 3.51
N ASN A 4 -47.36 25.86 3.08
CA ASN A 4 -46.54 25.18 2.10
C ASN A 4 -45.71 24.11 2.86
N ASP A 5 -45.93 22.84 2.54
CA ASP A 5 -45.21 21.70 3.08
C ASP A 5 -43.94 21.48 2.25
N PRO A 6 -42.71 21.45 2.82
CA PRO A 6 -41.51 21.13 2.07
C PRO A 6 -41.41 19.62 1.88
N MET A 7 -41.42 19.20 0.63
CA MET A 7 -41.19 17.87 0.10
C MET A 7 -39.92 17.27 0.68
N ALA A 8 -40.08 16.17 1.43
CA ALA A 8 -39.02 15.34 1.92
C ALA A 8 -38.25 14.72 0.75
N ASP A 9 -36.96 15.00 0.72
CA ASP A 9 -35.99 14.38 -0.17
C ASP A 9 -35.84 12.91 0.25
N SER A 10 -36.31 12.00 -0.58
CA SER A 10 -36.19 10.55 -0.38
C SER A 10 -34.72 10.14 -0.62
N PRO A 11 -34.12 9.32 0.24
CA PRO A 11 -32.79 8.77 -0.04
C PRO A 11 -32.87 7.86 -1.26
N ALA A 12 -31.87 8.02 -2.16
CA ALA A 12 -31.73 7.24 -3.38
C ALA A 12 -31.81 5.74 -3.07
N ASP A 13 -32.78 5.11 -3.68
CA ASP A 13 -33.11 3.71 -3.67
C ASP A 13 -31.89 2.87 -4.10
N ASP A 14 -31.34 2.09 -3.19
CA ASP A 14 -30.30 1.06 -3.44
C ASP A 14 -31.01 -0.16 -4.08
N ALA A 15 -31.58 0.07 -5.26
CA ALA A 15 -32.37 -0.91 -5.98
C ALA A 15 -31.46 -2.03 -6.50
N ALA A 16 -31.75 -3.28 -6.11
CA ALA A 16 -31.09 -4.47 -6.63
C ALA A 16 -31.02 -4.42 -8.18
N PRO A 17 -29.88 -4.80 -8.78
CA PRO A 17 -29.66 -4.65 -10.22
C PRO A 17 -30.70 -5.40 -11.04
N SER A 18 -31.22 -4.77 -12.06
CA SER A 18 -32.24 -5.35 -12.95
C SER A 18 -31.70 -6.58 -13.68
N ARG A 19 -32.61 -7.47 -14.13
CA ARG A 19 -32.22 -8.67 -14.91
C ARG A 19 -31.43 -8.30 -16.18
N ARG A 20 -31.68 -7.13 -16.77
CA ARG A 20 -30.95 -6.59 -17.92
C ARG A 20 -29.50 -6.25 -17.54
N GLU A 21 -29.31 -5.55 -16.43
CA GLU A 21 -27.97 -5.20 -15.91
C GLU A 21 -27.17 -6.45 -15.55
N LEU A 22 -27.78 -7.43 -14.89
CA LEU A 22 -27.17 -8.73 -14.59
C LEU A 22 -26.79 -9.49 -15.90
N ALA A 23 -27.60 -9.45 -16.94
CA ALA A 23 -27.29 -10.08 -18.20
C ALA A 23 -26.11 -9.40 -18.93
N VAL A 24 -26.06 -8.05 -18.90
CA VAL A 24 -24.92 -7.28 -19.42
C VAL A 24 -23.66 -7.55 -18.63
N ALA A 25 -23.70 -7.54 -17.29
CA ALA A 25 -22.57 -7.86 -16.42
C ALA A 25 -22.01 -9.24 -16.77
N ARG A 26 -22.83 -10.29 -16.81
CA ARG A 26 -22.39 -11.64 -17.17
C ARG A 26 -21.73 -11.73 -18.56
N SER A 27 -22.16 -10.91 -19.52
CA SER A 27 -21.56 -10.87 -20.85
C SER A 27 -20.18 -10.21 -20.87
N LEU A 28 -19.94 -9.25 -19.95
CA LEU A 28 -18.68 -8.51 -19.82
C LEU A 28 -17.63 -9.26 -18.98
N ASP A 29 -18.06 -10.11 -18.02
CA ASP A 29 -17.16 -10.82 -17.11
C ASP A 29 -16.03 -11.61 -17.81
N PRO A 30 -16.29 -12.39 -18.88
CA PRO A 30 -15.20 -13.13 -19.54
C PRO A 30 -14.19 -12.21 -20.26
N ALA A 31 -14.65 -11.05 -20.74
CA ALA A 31 -13.76 -10.09 -21.40
C ALA A 31 -12.90 -9.38 -20.37
N ARG A 32 -13.50 -8.97 -19.24
CA ARG A 32 -12.83 -8.38 -18.09
C ARG A 32 -11.77 -9.32 -17.51
N ALA A 33 -12.12 -10.56 -17.22
CA ALA A 33 -11.19 -11.55 -16.69
C ALA A 33 -9.99 -11.81 -17.62
N ARG A 34 -10.21 -11.76 -18.95
CA ARG A 34 -9.10 -11.86 -19.92
C ARG A 34 -8.21 -10.63 -19.91
N ALA A 35 -8.79 -9.43 -19.76
CA ALA A 35 -8.04 -8.19 -19.66
C ALA A 35 -7.20 -8.16 -18.37
N GLU A 36 -7.80 -8.50 -17.23
CA GLU A 36 -7.11 -8.62 -15.93
C GLU A 36 -5.93 -9.60 -15.98
N LYS A 37 -6.10 -10.78 -16.59
CA LYS A 37 -5.00 -11.74 -16.79
C LYS A 37 -3.87 -11.18 -17.67
N ARG A 38 -4.17 -10.33 -18.65
CA ARG A 38 -3.13 -9.72 -19.50
C ARG A 38 -2.38 -8.64 -18.74
N VAL A 39 -3.10 -7.78 -18.00
CA VAL A 39 -2.50 -6.79 -17.11
C VAL A 39 -1.58 -7.49 -16.11
N GLN A 40 -2.06 -8.54 -15.43
CA GLN A 40 -1.26 -9.29 -14.47
C GLN A 40 0.04 -9.83 -15.07
N ARG A 41 0.04 -10.36 -16.27
CA ARG A 41 1.28 -10.84 -16.93
C ARG A 41 2.31 -9.72 -17.16
N PHE A 42 1.85 -8.50 -17.47
CA PHE A 42 2.77 -7.36 -17.57
C PHE A 42 3.35 -6.97 -16.22
N LEU A 43 2.52 -6.98 -15.16
CA LEU A 43 2.96 -6.67 -13.80
C LEU A 43 3.95 -7.74 -13.30
N ASP A 44 3.66 -9.02 -13.51
CA ASP A 44 4.55 -10.12 -13.13
C ASP A 44 5.89 -10.00 -13.85
N ALA A 45 5.89 -9.75 -15.17
CA ALA A 45 7.10 -9.58 -15.96
C ALA A 45 7.94 -8.39 -15.51
N ALA A 46 7.30 -7.26 -15.20
CA ALA A 46 8.02 -6.08 -14.67
C ALA A 46 8.65 -6.38 -13.32
N LEU A 47 7.92 -7.05 -12.42
CA LEU A 47 8.42 -7.42 -11.10
C LEU A 47 9.61 -8.38 -11.20
N GLU A 48 9.53 -9.40 -12.06
CA GLU A 48 10.64 -10.35 -12.28
C GLU A 48 11.88 -9.64 -12.84
N LEU A 49 11.72 -8.71 -13.79
CA LEU A 49 12.83 -7.93 -14.32
C LEU A 49 13.50 -7.06 -13.24
N MET A 50 12.71 -6.42 -12.36
CA MET A 50 13.24 -5.63 -11.24
C MET A 50 14.01 -6.49 -10.23
N GLN A 51 13.58 -7.73 -10.01
CA GLN A 51 14.22 -8.64 -9.05
C GLN A 51 15.48 -9.30 -9.59
N THR A 52 15.50 -9.62 -10.89
CA THR A 52 16.64 -10.29 -11.51
C THR A 52 17.79 -9.35 -11.85
N ALA A 53 17.49 -8.06 -12.03
CA ALA A 53 18.49 -7.04 -12.35
C ALA A 53 18.20 -5.72 -11.59
N PRO A 54 18.36 -5.71 -10.24
CA PRO A 54 17.98 -4.55 -9.41
C PRO A 54 18.76 -3.27 -9.74
N ASP A 55 20.00 -3.39 -10.22
CA ASP A 55 20.87 -2.27 -10.54
C ASP A 55 20.67 -1.74 -11.99
N ARG A 56 19.71 -2.29 -12.71
CA ARG A 56 19.47 -1.94 -14.12
C ARG A 56 18.03 -1.55 -14.37
N GLU A 57 17.81 -0.43 -15.02
CA GLU A 57 16.50 -0.10 -15.55
C GLU A 57 16.08 -1.04 -16.68
N PHE A 58 14.84 -1.56 -16.59
CA PHE A 58 14.22 -2.31 -17.69
C PHE A 58 13.46 -1.37 -18.64
N THR A 59 13.25 -1.84 -19.86
CA THR A 59 12.47 -1.16 -20.90
C THR A 59 11.10 -1.79 -21.09
N VAL A 60 10.16 -1.04 -21.70
CA VAL A 60 8.85 -1.59 -22.08
C VAL A 60 9.00 -2.78 -23.02
N GLN A 61 10.00 -2.77 -23.90
CA GLN A 61 10.26 -3.88 -24.82
C GLN A 61 10.60 -5.17 -24.07
N GLU A 62 11.45 -5.10 -23.05
CA GLU A 62 11.81 -6.25 -22.22
C GLU A 62 10.59 -6.79 -21.44
N VAL A 63 9.70 -5.93 -20.93
CA VAL A 63 8.45 -6.36 -20.29
C VAL A 63 7.54 -7.09 -21.27
N VAL A 64 7.41 -6.57 -22.49
CA VAL A 64 6.62 -7.20 -23.56
C VAL A 64 7.17 -8.58 -23.92
N GLU A 65 8.47 -8.69 -24.10
CA GLU A 65 9.16 -9.96 -24.40
C GLU A 65 8.99 -10.95 -23.26
N HIS A 66 9.22 -10.51 -22.02
CA HIS A 66 9.14 -11.38 -20.83
C HIS A 66 7.71 -11.87 -20.55
N SER A 67 6.71 -10.98 -20.74
CA SER A 67 5.29 -11.32 -20.55
C SER A 67 4.71 -12.22 -21.66
N GLY A 68 5.43 -12.42 -22.77
CA GLY A 68 4.95 -13.14 -23.94
C GLY A 68 3.77 -12.46 -24.64
N GLN A 69 3.66 -11.12 -24.52
CA GLN A 69 2.58 -10.33 -25.08
C GLN A 69 3.10 -9.44 -26.23
N SER A 70 2.19 -8.71 -26.91
CA SER A 70 2.59 -7.78 -27.95
C SER A 70 2.71 -6.35 -27.42
N LEU A 71 3.58 -5.54 -28.05
CA LEU A 71 3.71 -4.12 -27.77
C LEU A 71 2.38 -3.37 -27.95
N ARG A 72 1.59 -3.76 -28.94
CA ARG A 72 0.24 -3.22 -29.14
C ARG A 72 -0.67 -3.52 -27.93
N SER A 73 -0.58 -4.73 -27.38
CA SER A 73 -1.35 -5.11 -26.19
C SER A 73 -0.91 -4.29 -24.97
N PHE A 74 0.39 -4.02 -24.82
CA PHE A 74 0.89 -3.17 -23.75
C PHE A 74 0.26 -1.78 -23.78
N TYR A 75 0.32 -1.09 -24.93
CA TYR A 75 -0.22 0.26 -25.07
C TYR A 75 -1.76 0.34 -25.05
N GLN A 76 -2.47 -0.80 -25.04
CA GLN A 76 -3.91 -0.83 -24.74
C GLN A 76 -4.22 -0.65 -23.24
N TYR A 77 -3.26 -1.00 -22.36
CA TYR A 77 -3.44 -0.99 -20.90
C TYR A 77 -2.61 0.08 -20.18
N PHE A 78 -1.45 0.42 -20.71
CA PHE A 78 -0.50 1.35 -20.09
C PHE A 78 -0.01 2.37 -21.11
N ALA A 79 -0.04 3.65 -20.77
CA ALA A 79 0.52 4.70 -21.62
C ALA A 79 2.05 4.65 -21.71
N GLY A 80 2.72 3.99 -20.75
CA GLY A 80 4.15 3.81 -20.71
C GLY A 80 4.66 3.13 -19.45
N LYS A 81 6.01 3.11 -19.28
CA LYS A 81 6.66 2.48 -18.13
C LYS A 81 6.20 3.04 -16.79
N HIS A 82 5.98 4.37 -16.70
CA HIS A 82 5.53 5.03 -15.47
C HIS A 82 4.17 4.46 -15.00
N GLU A 83 3.19 4.36 -15.89
CA GLU A 83 1.86 3.85 -15.54
C GLU A 83 1.89 2.37 -15.16
N LEU A 84 2.74 1.56 -15.81
CA LEU A 84 2.99 0.18 -15.41
C LEU A 84 3.57 0.08 -13.99
N LEU A 85 4.61 0.90 -13.69
CA LEU A 85 5.24 0.94 -12.37
C LEU A 85 4.27 1.44 -11.30
N LEU A 86 3.43 2.43 -11.63
CA LEU A 86 2.39 2.92 -10.72
C LEU A 86 1.37 1.82 -10.39
N ALA A 87 0.88 1.09 -11.39
CA ALA A 87 -0.04 -0.02 -11.17
C ALA A 87 0.58 -1.15 -10.34
N LEU A 88 1.86 -1.48 -10.58
CA LEU A 88 2.59 -2.46 -9.79
C LEU A 88 2.76 -1.99 -8.34
N PHE A 89 3.06 -0.72 -8.15
CA PHE A 89 3.22 -0.11 -6.83
C PHE A 89 1.89 -0.10 -6.05
N GLU A 90 0.80 0.34 -6.67
CA GLU A 90 -0.56 0.32 -6.08
C GLU A 90 -0.96 -1.10 -5.65
N GLU A 91 -0.71 -2.10 -6.48
CA GLU A 91 -0.97 -3.50 -6.15
C GLU A 91 -0.12 -3.99 -4.95
N SER A 92 1.16 -3.61 -4.92
CA SER A 92 2.07 -3.93 -3.81
C SER A 92 1.60 -3.30 -2.49
N VAL A 93 1.23 -2.01 -2.50
CA VAL A 93 0.72 -1.30 -1.31
C VAL A 93 -0.60 -1.91 -0.84
N ARG A 94 -1.52 -2.23 -1.76
CA ARG A 94 -2.78 -2.87 -1.43
C ARG A 94 -2.56 -4.23 -0.77
N THR A 95 -1.70 -5.06 -1.34
CA THR A 95 -1.36 -6.37 -0.77
C THR A 95 -0.74 -6.24 0.63
N THR A 96 0.16 -5.26 0.81
CA THR A 96 0.75 -4.96 2.12
C THR A 96 -0.32 -4.54 3.12
N ALA A 97 -1.24 -3.63 2.75
CA ALA A 97 -2.34 -3.22 3.62
C ALA A 97 -3.25 -4.38 4.02
N GLU A 98 -3.56 -5.30 3.09
CA GLU A 98 -4.35 -6.50 3.37
C GLU A 98 -3.65 -7.47 4.34
N GLN A 99 -2.32 -7.60 4.24
CA GLN A 99 -1.52 -8.41 5.17
C GLN A 99 -1.47 -7.78 6.56
N LEU A 100 -1.20 -6.47 6.64
CA LEU A 100 -1.21 -5.71 7.88
C LEU A 100 -2.59 -5.76 8.56
N ARG A 101 -3.67 -5.62 7.81
CA ARG A 101 -5.05 -5.74 8.32
C ARG A 101 -5.25 -7.06 9.06
N LYS A 102 -4.80 -8.17 8.49
CA LYS A 102 -4.91 -9.49 9.13
C LYS A 102 -4.15 -9.59 10.44
N VAL A 103 -3.01 -8.92 10.54
CA VAL A 103 -2.20 -8.91 11.77
C VAL A 103 -2.88 -8.06 12.83
N VAL A 104 -3.25 -6.82 12.51
CA VAL A 104 -3.85 -5.91 13.49
C VAL A 104 -5.25 -6.33 13.94
N ASP A 105 -6.04 -7.00 13.08
CA ASP A 105 -7.36 -7.49 13.45
C ASP A 105 -7.33 -8.71 14.38
N ASN A 106 -6.18 -9.39 14.49
CA ASN A 106 -5.98 -10.50 15.42
C ASN A 106 -5.50 -10.07 16.82
N GLU A 107 -5.27 -8.79 17.04
CA GLU A 107 -4.78 -8.23 18.30
C GLU A 107 -5.84 -7.35 18.95
N ASP A 108 -6.16 -7.61 20.21
CA ASP A 108 -7.20 -6.88 20.95
C ASP A 108 -6.65 -5.64 21.69
N ASP A 109 -5.39 -5.67 22.14
CA ASP A 109 -4.77 -4.56 22.84
C ASP A 109 -4.40 -3.42 21.86
N PRO A 110 -4.92 -2.20 22.04
CA PRO A 110 -4.68 -1.09 21.11
C PRO A 110 -3.22 -0.67 20.98
N LEU A 111 -2.41 -0.82 22.04
CA LEU A 111 -0.99 -0.50 21.99
C LEU A 111 -0.23 -1.57 21.24
N GLU A 112 -0.51 -2.84 21.53
CA GLU A 112 0.10 -3.96 20.83
C GLU A 112 -0.32 -3.98 19.34
N ARG A 113 -1.55 -3.62 19.02
CA ARG A 113 -2.03 -3.45 17.64
C ARG A 113 -1.21 -2.41 16.87
N LEU A 114 -0.90 -1.27 17.49
CA LEU A 114 -0.04 -0.25 16.89
C LEU A 114 1.40 -0.74 16.75
N HIS A 115 1.92 -1.46 17.74
CA HIS A 115 3.23 -2.10 17.71
C HIS A 115 3.33 -3.10 16.55
N GLN A 116 2.39 -4.03 16.46
CA GLN A 116 2.35 -5.04 15.40
C GLN A 116 2.27 -4.39 14.01
N PHE A 117 1.48 -3.32 13.87
CA PHE A 117 1.45 -2.56 12.61
C PHE A 117 2.84 -2.02 12.26
N ALA A 118 3.51 -1.35 13.19
CA ALA A 118 4.81 -0.72 12.96
C ALA A 118 5.88 -1.73 12.57
N VAL A 119 5.97 -2.85 13.32
CA VAL A 119 6.95 -3.91 13.10
C VAL A 119 6.70 -4.63 11.75
N GLU A 120 5.46 -5.00 11.47
CA GLU A 120 5.14 -5.73 10.24
C GLU A 120 5.23 -4.82 9.01
N TYR A 121 4.89 -3.53 9.12
CA TYR A 121 5.11 -2.58 8.03
C TYR A 121 6.61 -2.35 7.77
N TYR A 122 7.42 -2.24 8.82
CA TYR A 122 8.87 -2.20 8.69
C TYR A 122 9.41 -3.43 7.95
N ARG A 123 8.98 -4.64 8.35
CA ARG A 123 9.36 -5.89 7.68
C ARG A 123 8.92 -5.94 6.23
N ALA A 124 7.71 -5.47 5.92
CA ALA A 124 7.19 -5.40 4.57
C ALA A 124 7.97 -4.44 3.66
N CYS A 125 8.45 -3.32 4.22
CA CYS A 125 9.27 -2.34 3.49
C CYS A 125 10.71 -2.77 3.29
N ARG A 126 11.20 -3.74 4.07
CA ARG A 126 12.61 -4.14 4.04
C ARG A 126 12.95 -4.95 2.79
N PRO A 127 14.02 -4.61 2.07
CA PRO A 127 14.51 -5.41 0.96
C PRO A 127 14.94 -6.80 1.46
N VAL A 128 14.44 -7.86 0.82
CA VAL A 128 14.87 -9.24 1.12
C VAL A 128 16.02 -9.62 0.19
N PRO A 129 17.17 -10.03 0.73
CA PRO A 129 18.29 -10.50 -0.08
C PRO A 129 17.88 -11.64 -1.01
N PRO A 130 18.43 -11.67 -2.24
CA PRO A 130 18.17 -12.76 -3.18
C PRO A 130 18.43 -14.13 -2.54
N GLY A 131 17.49 -15.08 -2.67
CA GLY A 131 17.64 -16.46 -2.19
C GLY A 131 17.16 -16.73 -0.77
N ARG A 132 16.72 -15.75 0.01
CA ARG A 132 16.21 -15.96 1.39
C ARG A 132 14.69 -16.07 1.52
N SER A 133 13.92 -15.71 0.51
CA SER A 133 12.47 -15.79 0.55
C SER A 133 11.90 -16.61 -0.60
N ALA A 134 10.92 -17.46 -0.30
CA ALA A 134 10.13 -18.16 -1.32
C ALA A 134 9.11 -17.22 -2.02
N ARG A 135 8.93 -16.00 -1.52
CA ARG A 135 8.12 -14.96 -2.15
C ARG A 135 9.00 -13.73 -2.37
N PRO A 136 9.10 -13.25 -3.60
CA PRO A 136 9.83 -12.02 -3.90
C PRO A 136 9.17 -10.85 -3.16
N ASN A 137 9.96 -10.10 -2.39
CA ASN A 137 9.48 -8.86 -1.78
C ASN A 137 9.54 -7.75 -2.83
N SER A 138 8.40 -7.29 -3.29
CA SER A 138 8.29 -6.19 -4.25
C SER A 138 8.67 -4.83 -3.65
N ALA A 139 8.60 -4.69 -2.33
CA ALA A 139 8.84 -3.41 -1.67
C ALA A 139 10.26 -2.87 -1.88
N GLY A 140 11.29 -3.73 -1.75
CA GLY A 140 12.67 -3.32 -2.00
C GLY A 140 12.91 -2.89 -3.44
N ALA A 141 12.36 -3.64 -4.41
CA ALA A 141 12.46 -3.31 -5.83
C ALA A 141 11.70 -2.02 -6.20
N MET A 142 10.70 -1.63 -5.42
CA MET A 142 9.88 -0.45 -5.65
C MET A 142 10.31 0.77 -4.82
N ALA A 143 11.34 0.65 -3.98
CA ALA A 143 11.77 1.72 -3.06
C ALA A 143 12.14 3.03 -3.78
N GLU A 144 12.94 2.93 -4.83
CA GLU A 144 13.36 4.10 -5.63
C GLU A 144 12.15 4.74 -6.33
N PHE A 145 11.26 3.92 -6.90
CA PHE A 145 10.03 4.40 -7.51
C PHE A 145 9.13 5.09 -6.49
N ALA A 146 8.99 4.55 -5.27
CA ALA A 146 8.22 5.16 -4.20
C ALA A 146 8.76 6.54 -3.81
N GLN A 147 10.09 6.70 -3.70
CA GLN A 147 10.72 7.99 -3.43
C GLN A 147 10.49 9.00 -4.56
N GLN A 148 10.66 8.56 -5.80
CA GLN A 148 10.38 9.39 -6.97
C GLN A 148 8.91 9.82 -7.02
N LEU A 149 7.99 8.91 -6.71
CA LEU A 149 6.56 9.17 -6.69
C LEU A 149 6.22 10.26 -5.65
N LEU A 150 6.76 10.14 -4.42
CA LEU A 150 6.52 11.11 -3.34
C LEU A 150 7.01 12.52 -3.69
N THR A 151 8.10 12.64 -4.44
CA THR A 151 8.73 13.93 -4.77
C THR A 151 8.18 14.54 -6.06
N ALA A 152 8.01 13.75 -7.11
CA ALA A 152 7.64 14.23 -8.44
C ALA A 152 6.13 14.15 -8.73
N HIS A 153 5.41 13.19 -8.12
CA HIS A 153 4.01 12.90 -8.38
C HIS A 153 3.17 12.77 -7.10
N PRO A 154 3.10 13.80 -6.23
CA PRO A 154 2.48 13.69 -4.90
C PRO A 154 1.01 13.30 -4.91
N LYS A 155 0.25 13.62 -5.95
CA LYS A 155 -1.16 13.20 -6.08
C LYS A 155 -1.30 11.70 -6.36
N GLU A 156 -0.40 11.14 -7.18
CA GLU A 156 -0.36 9.70 -7.45
C GLU A 156 0.13 8.96 -6.21
N ALA A 157 1.17 9.46 -5.55
CA ALA A 157 1.66 8.94 -4.28
C ALA A 157 0.54 8.86 -3.23
N SER A 158 -0.22 9.95 -3.03
CA SER A 158 -1.33 9.98 -2.08
C SER A 158 -2.38 8.90 -2.34
N ARG A 159 -2.71 8.65 -3.61
CA ARG A 159 -3.67 7.59 -3.99
C ARG A 159 -3.08 6.19 -3.77
N ALA A 160 -1.85 5.99 -4.19
CA ALA A 160 -1.18 4.70 -4.07
C ALA A 160 -0.99 4.26 -2.61
N PHE A 161 -0.63 5.19 -1.72
CA PHE A 161 -0.46 4.91 -0.29
C PHE A 161 -1.76 4.89 0.51
N ALA A 162 -2.88 5.34 -0.04
CA ALA A 162 -4.16 5.45 0.69
C ALA A 162 -4.57 4.19 1.47
N PRO A 163 -4.44 2.96 0.96
CA PRO A 163 -4.84 1.76 1.70
C PRO A 163 -4.09 1.58 3.03
N VAL A 164 -2.78 1.80 3.03
CA VAL A 164 -1.95 1.65 4.23
C VAL A 164 -2.08 2.85 5.16
N VAL A 165 -2.24 4.06 4.61
CA VAL A 165 -2.49 5.28 5.40
C VAL A 165 -3.80 5.15 6.17
N SER A 166 -4.90 4.78 5.50
CA SER A 166 -6.21 4.62 6.15
C SER A 166 -6.19 3.55 7.23
N LEU A 167 -5.48 2.44 7.00
CA LEU A 167 -5.33 1.41 8.03
C LEU A 167 -4.60 1.93 9.27
N LEU A 168 -3.50 2.68 9.10
CA LEU A 168 -2.79 3.27 10.24
C LEU A 168 -3.62 4.33 10.94
N GLU A 169 -4.39 5.15 10.21
CA GLU A 169 -5.32 6.12 10.81
C GLU A 169 -6.33 5.41 11.72
N GLU A 170 -6.93 4.30 11.28
CA GLU A 170 -7.84 3.49 12.09
C GLU A 170 -7.17 2.96 13.37
N VAL A 171 -5.94 2.43 13.25
CA VAL A 171 -5.18 1.92 14.40
C VAL A 171 -4.84 3.03 15.38
N LEU A 172 -4.43 4.20 14.89
CA LEU A 172 -4.14 5.37 15.72
C LEU A 172 -5.40 5.92 16.41
N ASP A 173 -6.56 5.92 15.75
CA ASP A 173 -7.84 6.35 16.33
C ASP A 173 -8.26 5.41 17.47
N GLN A 174 -8.06 4.11 17.33
CA GLN A 174 -8.33 3.13 18.38
C GLN A 174 -7.37 3.32 19.57
N ALA A 175 -6.08 3.52 19.30
CA ALA A 175 -5.08 3.81 20.32
C ALA A 175 -5.37 5.13 21.08
N ALA A 176 -5.84 6.16 20.37
CA ALA A 176 -6.25 7.42 20.97
C ALA A 176 -7.50 7.25 21.85
N ALA A 177 -8.50 6.50 21.38
CA ALA A 177 -9.72 6.22 22.15
C ALA A 177 -9.44 5.43 23.43
N ALA A 178 -8.44 4.55 23.41
CA ALA A 178 -7.98 3.80 24.58
C ALA A 178 -7.05 4.62 25.52
N GLY A 179 -6.65 5.84 25.13
CA GLY A 179 -5.76 6.69 25.93
C GLY A 179 -4.30 6.25 25.95
N VAL A 180 -3.88 5.36 25.03
CA VAL A 180 -2.49 4.85 24.97
C VAL A 180 -1.56 5.79 24.19
N ILE A 181 -2.11 6.70 23.41
CA ILE A 181 -1.35 7.79 22.80
C ILE A 181 -1.73 9.15 23.42
N ARG A 182 -0.77 10.07 23.46
CA ARG A 182 -0.96 11.37 24.09
C ARG A 182 -2.04 12.20 23.39
N PRO A 183 -2.85 13.00 24.14
CA PRO A 183 -3.86 13.87 23.56
C PRO A 183 -3.24 14.94 22.64
N GLY A 184 -4.00 15.37 21.63
CA GLY A 184 -3.58 16.43 20.70
C GLY A 184 -2.74 15.94 19.50
N VAL A 185 -2.51 14.65 19.39
CA VAL A 185 -1.94 14.04 18.18
C VAL A 185 -2.98 14.05 17.08
N HIS A 186 -2.66 14.65 15.94
CA HIS A 186 -3.51 14.61 14.75
C HIS A 186 -3.22 13.33 13.96
N ASN A 187 -4.02 12.30 14.17
CA ASN A 187 -3.79 10.95 13.64
C ASN A 187 -3.55 10.92 12.13
N GLN A 188 -4.34 11.65 11.36
CA GLN A 188 -4.16 11.74 9.90
C GLN A 188 -2.78 12.31 9.49
N ARG A 189 -2.29 13.32 10.20
CA ARG A 189 -0.96 13.89 9.92
C ARG A 189 0.15 12.96 10.36
N ILE A 190 -0.01 12.36 11.54
CA ILE A 190 0.98 11.46 12.14
C ILE A 190 1.08 10.16 11.34
N ALA A 191 -0.01 9.61 10.83
CA ALA A 191 0.02 8.40 10.00
C ALA A 191 0.99 8.55 8.83
N GLY A 192 0.90 9.66 8.07
CA GLY A 192 1.83 9.91 6.96
C GLY A 192 3.30 10.03 7.40
N VAL A 193 3.55 10.70 8.53
CA VAL A 193 4.91 10.86 9.08
C VAL A 193 5.48 9.50 9.54
N LEU A 194 4.69 8.71 10.26
CA LEU A 194 5.12 7.40 10.75
C LEU A 194 5.41 6.43 9.60
N LEU A 195 4.50 6.35 8.63
CA LEU A 195 4.71 5.48 7.45
C LEU A 195 5.98 5.86 6.68
N GLN A 196 6.22 7.16 6.50
CA GLN A 196 7.42 7.63 5.82
C GLN A 196 8.69 7.33 6.64
N ALA A 197 8.66 7.55 7.95
CA ALA A 197 9.78 7.28 8.86
C ALA A 197 10.11 5.77 8.89
N ILE A 198 9.10 4.91 9.01
CA ILE A 198 9.27 3.45 9.01
C ILE A 198 9.85 2.98 7.67
N MET A 199 9.26 3.42 6.56
CA MET A 199 9.72 3.05 5.21
C MET A 199 11.17 3.51 4.97
N PHE A 200 11.50 4.76 5.32
CA PHE A 200 12.85 5.29 5.13
C PHE A 200 13.87 4.55 5.99
N ASN A 201 13.53 4.23 7.24
CA ASN A 201 14.40 3.45 8.12
C ASN A 201 14.62 2.04 7.58
N ALA A 202 13.57 1.38 7.06
CA ALA A 202 13.68 0.05 6.43
C ALA A 202 14.62 0.04 5.21
N PHE A 203 14.77 1.18 4.51
CA PHE A 203 15.70 1.33 3.39
C PHE A 203 17.09 1.84 3.81
N ALA A 204 17.29 2.22 5.06
CA ALA A 204 18.55 2.79 5.53
C ALA A 204 19.74 1.85 5.26
N ASP A 205 19.57 0.54 5.47
CA ASP A 205 20.58 -0.48 5.17
C ASP A 205 20.96 -0.50 3.67
N THR A 206 19.95 -0.33 2.81
CA THR A 206 20.17 -0.28 1.34
C THR A 206 20.85 1.02 0.92
N ILE A 207 20.47 2.13 1.55
CA ILE A 207 21.02 3.46 1.26
C ILE A 207 22.46 3.58 1.76
N SER A 208 22.76 3.04 2.94
CA SER A 208 24.09 3.12 3.55
C SER A 208 25.09 2.10 2.99
N GLY A 209 24.62 1.08 2.27
CA GLY A 209 25.43 -0.02 1.78
C GLY A 209 26.02 -0.92 2.88
N SER A 210 25.57 -0.76 4.10
CA SER A 210 26.03 -1.52 5.27
C SER A 210 24.84 -1.94 6.12
N PRO A 211 24.73 -3.23 6.50
CA PRO A 211 23.66 -3.67 7.40
C PRO A 211 23.80 -3.01 8.77
N VAL A 212 22.75 -2.32 9.20
CA VAL A 212 22.65 -1.67 10.53
C VAL A 212 22.02 -2.65 11.52
N GLY A 213 22.71 -3.75 11.81
CA GLY A 213 22.28 -4.74 12.82
C GLY A 213 21.22 -5.76 12.35
N PRO A 214 20.77 -6.65 13.26
CA PRO A 214 19.67 -7.58 13.00
C PRO A 214 18.36 -6.87 12.72
N ALA A 215 17.54 -7.45 11.84
CA ALA A 215 16.28 -6.83 11.40
C ALA A 215 15.27 -6.60 12.54
N ASP A 216 15.23 -7.51 13.47
CA ASP A 216 14.27 -7.46 14.58
C ASP A 216 14.67 -6.37 15.58
N ASP A 217 15.97 -6.23 15.89
CA ASP A 217 16.47 -5.15 16.77
C ASP A 217 16.13 -3.75 16.22
N ALA A 218 16.29 -3.53 14.90
CA ALA A 218 16.00 -2.26 14.28
C ALA A 218 14.48 -1.93 14.26
N ALA A 219 13.61 -2.93 14.15
CA ALA A 219 12.17 -2.74 14.26
C ALA A 219 11.77 -2.34 15.68
N ASP A 220 12.37 -2.98 16.70
CA ASP A 220 12.12 -2.69 18.11
C ASP A 220 12.66 -1.31 18.51
N GLU A 221 13.85 -0.94 18.06
CA GLU A 221 14.40 0.42 18.25
C GLU A 221 13.51 1.51 17.63
N LEU A 222 13.00 1.25 16.44
CA LEU A 222 12.07 2.18 15.77
C LEU A 222 10.75 2.26 16.51
N TRP A 223 10.23 1.13 17.00
CA TRP A 223 9.04 1.11 17.84
C TRP A 223 9.22 1.93 19.12
N ASP A 224 10.33 1.77 19.82
CA ASP A 224 10.65 2.55 21.02
C ASP A 224 10.66 4.05 20.73
N LEU A 225 11.24 4.46 19.60
CA LEU A 225 11.22 5.86 19.16
C LEU A 225 9.79 6.38 18.91
N ILE A 226 8.96 5.58 18.26
CA ILE A 226 7.55 5.91 17.98
C ILE A 226 6.80 6.04 19.31
N LEU A 227 6.90 5.06 20.19
CA LEU A 227 6.22 5.02 21.48
C LEU A 227 6.59 6.21 22.34
N HIS A 228 7.87 6.55 22.48
CA HIS A 228 8.31 7.72 23.24
C HIS A 228 7.90 9.07 22.58
N GLY A 229 7.69 9.05 21.24
CA GLY A 229 7.23 10.23 20.50
C GLY A 229 5.74 10.52 20.64
N ILE A 230 4.88 9.50 20.61
CA ILE A 230 3.41 9.66 20.58
C ILE A 230 2.67 8.98 21.73
N GLY A 231 3.33 8.09 22.48
CA GLY A 231 2.74 7.41 23.63
C GLY A 231 2.27 8.37 24.72
N ALA A 232 1.25 7.97 25.46
CA ALA A 232 0.83 8.69 26.67
C ALA A 232 1.90 8.54 27.76
N ASP A 233 2.09 9.61 28.53
CA ASP A 233 2.99 9.54 29.69
C ASP A 233 2.35 8.63 30.76
N PRO A 234 3.02 7.53 31.19
CA PRO A 234 2.47 6.65 32.21
C PRO A 234 2.31 7.34 33.60
N ALA A 235 2.83 8.55 33.75
CA ALA A 235 2.78 9.33 34.99
C ALA A 235 1.72 10.44 34.95
N ALA A 236 0.95 10.60 33.89
CA ALA A 236 -0.15 11.56 33.77
C ALA A 236 -1.49 10.88 34.02
#